data_2cd253fe437bdaf662d4f88cd4837ec6
#
_entry.id   2cd253fe437bdaf662d4f88cd4837ec6
#
_cell.length_a   1.000
_cell.length_b   1.000
_cell.length_c   1.000
_cell.angle_alpha   90.00
_cell.angle_beta   90.00
_cell.angle_gamma   90.00
#
_symmetry.space_group_name_H-M   'P 1'
#
loop_
_entity.id
_entity.type
_entity.pdbx_description
1 polymer ?
#
loop_
_entity_poly.entity_id
_entity_poly.type
_entity_poly.pdbx_seq_one_letter_code
_entity_poly.pdbx_strand_id
1 'polypeptide(L)'
;LKELLFRRQRHTDFAALQGVSFELLPDRTLGVVGDNGAGKSTLLQLIAGTLTPTSGIVEHDGSVLGLLELGVGFNTEFTGRQNIFLYGDVLDLPRRLLRARFDEIVAFSELEAFIDRPLKTYSTGMRMRLAFSLIASLDPDLLIVDEALSVGDVYFQKKCIDRMMEFRNRGRAILFCSHSLYQVSMFCDETLWLRKGRIHLHGETDRVIPAYEAWQAWRNAQRQ
;
A
#
# COMPACT_ATOMS: atom_id res chain seq x y z
N LEU A 1 15.59 46.56 9.21
CA LEU A 1 14.21 46.08 8.94
C LEU A 1 13.98 45.71 7.46
N LYS A 2 14.76 46.23 6.49
CA LYS A 2 14.63 45.88 5.05
C LYS A 2 15.24 44.55 4.64
N GLU A 3 16.17 43.97 5.42
CA GLU A 3 16.82 42.69 5.09
C GLU A 3 15.98 41.42 5.46
N LEU A 4 14.96 41.59 6.28
CA LEU A 4 14.08 40.47 6.67
C LEU A 4 12.97 40.15 5.66
N LEU A 5 12.74 41.02 4.67
CA LEU A 5 11.63 40.89 3.71
C LEU A 5 11.98 40.18 2.41
N PHE A 6 13.24 39.81 2.17
CA PHE A 6 13.69 39.16 0.93
C PHE A 6 14.55 37.90 1.15
N ARG A 7 14.28 37.13 2.19
CA ARG A 7 14.76 35.75 2.25
C ARG A 7 13.95 34.93 1.25
N ARG A 8 14.28 35.00 -0.04
CA ARG A 8 13.90 34.00 -1.03
C ARG A 8 14.43 32.67 -0.50
N GLN A 9 13.56 31.86 0.12
CA GLN A 9 13.84 30.44 0.31
C GLN A 9 14.10 29.89 -1.09
N ARG A 10 15.34 29.54 -1.39
CA ARG A 10 15.68 28.75 -2.58
C ARG A 10 15.11 27.37 -2.31
N HIS A 11 13.87 27.15 -2.72
CA HIS A 11 13.32 25.81 -2.83
C HIS A 11 14.11 25.14 -3.96
N THR A 12 14.88 24.12 -3.60
CA THR A 12 15.46 23.23 -4.60
C THR A 12 14.37 22.20 -4.89
N ASP A 13 13.81 22.24 -6.09
CA ASP A 13 12.81 21.28 -6.52
C ASP A 13 13.45 19.89 -6.50
N PHE A 14 12.83 18.99 -5.73
CA PHE A 14 13.23 17.59 -5.68
C PHE A 14 12.19 16.76 -6.45
N ALA A 15 12.61 16.20 -7.58
CA ALA A 15 11.76 15.32 -8.36
C ALA A 15 11.81 13.91 -7.75
N ALA A 16 10.75 13.53 -7.05
CA ALA A 16 10.61 12.20 -6.44
C ALA A 16 10.50 11.09 -7.48
N LEU A 17 9.83 11.37 -8.61
CA LEU A 17 9.69 10.47 -9.76
C LEU A 17 9.95 11.26 -11.05
N GLN A 18 10.58 10.62 -12.03
CA GLN A 18 10.91 11.24 -13.32
C GLN A 18 10.75 10.25 -14.47
N GLY A 19 9.79 10.53 -15.37
CA GLY A 19 9.59 9.72 -16.58
C GLY A 19 9.30 8.24 -16.27
N VAL A 20 8.45 8.01 -15.26
CA VAL A 20 7.96 6.68 -14.90
C VAL A 20 6.72 6.39 -15.73
N SER A 21 6.76 5.35 -16.57
CA SER A 21 5.62 4.90 -17.36
C SER A 21 5.56 3.39 -17.35
N PHE A 22 4.42 2.83 -17.01
CA PHE A 22 4.15 1.38 -17.02
C PHE A 22 2.64 1.16 -17.08
N GLU A 23 2.27 -0.06 -17.37
CA GLU A 23 0.89 -0.54 -17.35
C GLU A 23 0.78 -1.72 -16.40
N LEU A 24 -0.31 -1.79 -15.65
CA LEU A 24 -0.66 -2.95 -14.83
C LEU A 24 -2.00 -3.50 -15.32
N LEU A 25 -1.96 -4.70 -15.86
CA LEU A 25 -3.13 -5.37 -16.40
C LEU A 25 -3.98 -6.00 -15.29
N PRO A 26 -5.30 -6.18 -15.51
CA PRO A 26 -6.13 -7.02 -14.65
C PRO A 26 -5.50 -8.41 -14.50
N ASP A 27 -5.80 -9.10 -13.40
CA ASP A 27 -5.28 -10.44 -13.01
C ASP A 27 -3.76 -10.51 -12.79
N ARG A 28 -3.04 -9.37 -12.84
CA ARG A 28 -1.60 -9.31 -12.64
C ARG A 28 -1.23 -8.71 -11.28
N THR A 29 -0.14 -9.21 -10.74
CA THR A 29 0.50 -8.65 -9.55
C THR A 29 1.84 -8.04 -9.93
N LEU A 30 1.96 -6.71 -9.75
CA LEU A 30 3.19 -5.97 -10.00
C LEU A 30 3.91 -5.67 -8.68
N GLY A 31 5.11 -6.20 -8.53
CA GLY A 31 6.02 -5.88 -7.43
C GLY A 31 6.73 -4.54 -7.66
N VAL A 32 6.90 -3.75 -6.60
CA VAL A 32 7.73 -2.54 -6.63
C VAL A 32 8.87 -2.69 -5.66
N VAL A 33 10.11 -2.72 -6.18
CA VAL A 33 11.34 -2.82 -5.38
C VAL A 33 12.23 -1.61 -5.59
N GLY A 34 13.11 -1.34 -4.64
CA GLY A 34 14.08 -0.24 -4.71
C GLY A 34 14.50 0.21 -3.32
N ASP A 35 15.58 0.97 -3.26
CA ASP A 35 16.10 1.51 -2.00
C ASP A 35 15.13 2.49 -1.32
N ASN A 36 15.40 2.79 -0.04
CA ASN A 36 14.74 3.90 0.64
C ASN A 36 15.02 5.21 -0.12
N GLY A 37 13.97 6.00 -0.34
CA GLY A 37 14.04 7.23 -1.15
C GLY A 37 14.08 7.00 -2.67
N ALA A 38 13.86 5.77 -3.17
CA ALA A 38 13.78 5.50 -4.60
C ALA A 38 12.50 6.07 -5.28
N GLY A 39 11.49 6.47 -4.48
CA GLY A 39 10.22 7.00 -4.98
C GLY A 39 9.04 6.01 -4.85
N LYS A 40 9.21 4.85 -4.19
CA LYS A 40 8.18 3.82 -4.07
C LYS A 40 6.88 4.37 -3.47
N SER A 41 6.92 4.93 -2.26
CA SER A 41 5.73 5.47 -1.58
C SER A 41 5.06 6.60 -2.39
N THR A 42 5.85 7.44 -3.04
CA THR A 42 5.32 8.48 -3.95
C THR A 42 4.57 7.87 -5.13
N LEU A 43 5.12 6.79 -5.73
CA LEU A 43 4.45 6.06 -6.81
C LEU A 43 3.12 5.48 -6.34
N LEU A 44 3.10 4.82 -5.18
CA LEU A 44 1.88 4.22 -4.63
C LEU A 44 0.82 5.30 -4.32
N GLN A 45 1.22 6.44 -3.75
CA GLN A 45 0.32 7.57 -3.46
C GLN A 45 -0.27 8.20 -4.73
N LEU A 46 0.51 8.30 -5.79
CA LEU A 46 0.02 8.79 -7.09
C LEU A 46 -1.03 7.85 -7.67
N ILE A 47 -0.80 6.53 -7.62
CA ILE A 47 -1.74 5.53 -8.13
C ILE A 47 -3.00 5.46 -7.25
N ALA A 48 -2.84 5.59 -5.92
CA ALA A 48 -3.96 5.67 -4.98
C ALA A 48 -4.77 6.97 -5.09
N GLY A 49 -4.33 7.95 -5.89
CA GLY A 49 -4.98 9.25 -6.03
C GLY A 49 -4.86 10.18 -4.83
N THR A 50 -4.06 9.82 -3.81
CA THR A 50 -3.80 10.67 -2.62
C THR A 50 -2.79 11.78 -2.90
N LEU A 51 -2.05 11.66 -4.01
CA LEU A 51 -1.12 12.66 -4.51
C LEU A 51 -1.40 12.93 -6.00
N THR A 52 -1.34 14.20 -6.42
CA THR A 52 -1.50 14.60 -7.82
C THR A 52 -0.13 14.71 -8.48
N PRO A 53 0.09 14.14 -9.69
CA PRO A 53 1.35 14.27 -10.39
C PRO A 53 1.58 15.71 -10.86
N THR A 54 2.83 16.19 -10.77
CA THR A 54 3.23 17.51 -11.30
C THR A 54 3.14 17.57 -12.84
N SER A 55 3.38 16.43 -13.49
CA SER A 55 3.26 16.24 -14.94
C SER A 55 2.97 14.77 -15.26
N GLY A 56 2.37 14.50 -16.41
CA GLY A 56 1.91 13.17 -16.78
C GLY A 56 0.50 12.88 -16.27
N ILE A 57 0.06 11.66 -16.47
CA ILE A 57 -1.29 11.20 -16.12
C ILE A 57 -1.21 9.85 -15.39
N VAL A 58 -2.16 9.61 -14.51
CA VAL A 58 -2.45 8.31 -13.92
C VAL A 58 -3.89 7.98 -14.28
N GLU A 59 -4.08 6.90 -15.00
CA GLU A 59 -5.40 6.43 -15.42
C GLU A 59 -5.63 5.04 -14.86
N HIS A 60 -6.82 4.77 -14.39
CA HIS A 60 -7.25 3.44 -13.97
C HIS A 60 -8.74 3.26 -14.23
N ASP A 61 -9.13 2.07 -14.60
CA ASP A 61 -10.51 1.65 -14.67
C ASP A 61 -10.91 1.01 -13.33
N GLY A 62 -12.08 1.43 -12.81
CA GLY A 62 -12.62 0.85 -11.57
C GLY A 62 -12.08 1.44 -10.27
N SER A 63 -12.29 0.72 -9.19
CA SER A 63 -12.00 1.13 -7.82
C SER A 63 -10.57 0.79 -7.40
N VAL A 64 -9.90 1.74 -6.77
CA VAL A 64 -8.55 1.57 -6.21
C VAL A 64 -8.64 1.67 -4.69
N LEU A 65 -8.10 0.68 -3.99
CA LEU A 65 -7.96 0.72 -2.54
C LEU A 65 -6.51 0.45 -2.13
N GLY A 66 -6.00 1.25 -1.21
CA GLY A 66 -4.62 1.15 -0.72
C GLY A 66 -4.53 0.75 0.74
N LEU A 67 -3.62 -0.16 1.05
CA LEU A 67 -3.16 -0.47 2.39
C LEU A 67 -1.97 0.42 2.79
N LEU A 68 -1.88 1.63 2.20
CA LEU A 68 -0.71 2.52 2.33
C LEU A 68 -0.52 3.05 3.75
N GLU A 69 -1.60 3.27 4.45
CA GLU A 69 -1.59 3.86 5.79
C GLU A 69 -2.71 3.21 6.61
N LEU A 70 -2.55 1.92 6.92
CA LEU A 70 -3.53 1.16 7.69
C LEU A 70 -3.90 1.85 8.99
N GLY A 71 -5.19 2.22 9.11
CA GLY A 71 -5.74 2.84 10.31
C GLY A 71 -5.48 4.34 10.44
N VAL A 72 -4.89 5.00 9.43
CA VAL A 72 -4.89 6.46 9.34
C VAL A 72 -6.33 6.93 9.17
N GLY A 73 -6.73 7.92 9.99
CA GLY A 73 -8.14 8.36 10.05
C GLY A 73 -8.98 7.67 11.12
N PHE A 74 -8.45 6.63 11.79
CA PHE A 74 -9.13 6.07 12.95
C PHE A 74 -9.14 7.05 14.12
N ASN A 75 -10.30 7.19 14.77
CA ASN A 75 -10.45 7.95 15.99
C ASN A 75 -10.35 7.02 17.20
N THR A 76 -9.36 7.25 18.07
CA THR A 76 -9.08 6.40 19.22
C THR A 76 -10.18 6.42 20.29
N GLU A 77 -10.97 7.48 20.34
CA GLU A 77 -12.11 7.59 21.28
C GLU A 77 -13.35 6.83 20.79
N PHE A 78 -13.42 6.52 19.51
CA PHE A 78 -14.52 5.77 18.91
C PHE A 78 -14.31 4.26 19.07
N THR A 79 -15.42 3.52 19.07
CA THR A 79 -15.38 2.04 19.07
C THR A 79 -14.86 1.50 17.74
N GLY A 80 -14.50 0.22 17.71
CA GLY A 80 -14.14 -0.46 16.45
C GLY A 80 -15.26 -0.35 15.41
N ARG A 81 -16.51 -0.59 15.84
CA ARG A 81 -17.71 -0.41 15.01
C ARG A 81 -17.78 0.99 14.40
N GLN A 82 -17.65 2.02 15.21
CA GLN A 82 -17.71 3.41 14.74
C GLN A 82 -16.57 3.73 13.77
N ASN A 83 -15.37 3.20 14.02
CA ASN A 83 -14.22 3.40 13.15
C ASN A 83 -14.35 2.69 11.80
N ILE A 84 -15.02 1.54 11.70
CA ILE A 84 -15.33 0.92 10.41
C ILE A 84 -16.12 1.90 9.52
N PHE A 85 -17.16 2.53 10.05
CA PHE A 85 -17.96 3.50 9.29
C PHE A 85 -17.21 4.79 9.03
N LEU A 86 -16.46 5.31 10.01
CA LEU A 86 -15.64 6.52 9.85
C LEU A 86 -14.60 6.34 8.75
N TYR A 87 -13.87 5.20 8.77
CA TYR A 87 -12.86 4.91 7.76
C TYR A 87 -13.47 4.66 6.39
N GLY A 88 -14.65 4.05 6.34
CA GLY A 88 -15.40 3.94 5.12
C GLY A 88 -15.84 5.30 4.53
N ASP A 89 -16.24 6.24 5.39
CA ASP A 89 -16.52 7.62 4.96
C ASP A 89 -15.24 8.31 4.40
N VAL A 90 -14.07 8.05 4.98
CA VAL A 90 -12.77 8.57 4.47
C VAL A 90 -12.43 7.98 3.10
N LEU A 91 -12.79 6.71 2.86
CA LEU A 91 -12.59 6.03 1.58
C LEU A 91 -13.74 6.27 0.58
N ASP A 92 -14.67 7.18 0.90
CA ASP A 92 -15.89 7.47 0.10
C ASP A 92 -16.74 6.23 -0.22
N LEU A 93 -16.81 5.29 0.72
CA LEU A 93 -17.55 4.04 0.57
C LEU A 93 -19.02 4.22 0.98
N PRO A 94 -19.97 3.68 0.21
CA PRO A 94 -21.37 3.73 0.57
C PRO A 94 -21.64 3.01 1.91
N ARG A 95 -22.26 3.69 2.86
CA ARG A 95 -22.62 3.10 4.18
C ARG A 95 -23.45 1.83 4.07
N ARG A 96 -24.24 1.70 2.98
CA ARG A 96 -25.01 0.48 2.69
C ARG A 96 -24.07 -0.71 2.47
N LEU A 97 -22.97 -0.52 1.74
CA LEU A 97 -21.96 -1.54 1.50
C LEU A 97 -21.32 -1.98 2.84
N LEU A 98 -20.90 -1.02 3.65
CA LEU A 98 -20.29 -1.29 4.95
C LEU A 98 -21.22 -2.05 5.90
N ARG A 99 -22.51 -1.71 5.91
CA ARG A 99 -23.51 -2.47 6.70
C ARG A 99 -23.65 -3.89 6.20
N ALA A 100 -23.67 -4.11 4.90
CA ALA A 100 -23.79 -5.44 4.30
C ALA A 100 -22.54 -6.31 4.56
N ARG A 101 -21.37 -5.70 4.71
CA ARG A 101 -20.09 -6.39 4.94
C ARG A 101 -19.64 -6.39 6.41
N PHE A 102 -20.40 -5.75 7.29
CA PHE A 102 -19.98 -5.52 8.68
C PHE A 102 -19.61 -6.82 9.41
N ASP A 103 -20.45 -7.83 9.34
CA ASP A 103 -20.21 -9.10 10.03
C ASP A 103 -19.00 -9.84 9.44
N GLU A 104 -18.77 -9.74 8.12
CA GLU A 104 -17.59 -10.29 7.45
C GLU A 104 -16.31 -9.56 7.92
N ILE A 105 -16.34 -8.23 8.01
CA ILE A 105 -15.23 -7.41 8.49
C ILE A 105 -14.85 -7.81 9.92
N VAL A 106 -15.85 -7.92 10.81
CA VAL A 106 -15.64 -8.26 12.21
C VAL A 106 -15.09 -9.68 12.35
N ALA A 107 -15.68 -10.66 11.66
CA ALA A 107 -15.22 -12.04 11.67
C ALA A 107 -13.81 -12.20 11.09
N PHE A 108 -13.49 -11.47 10.02
CA PHE A 108 -12.14 -11.50 9.46
C PHE A 108 -11.10 -10.93 10.44
N SER A 109 -11.44 -9.86 11.17
CA SER A 109 -10.54 -9.21 12.13
C SER A 109 -10.33 -10.03 13.41
N GLU A 110 -11.25 -10.97 13.74
CA GLU A 110 -11.28 -11.73 15.00
C GLU A 110 -11.37 -10.81 16.23
N LEU A 111 -12.14 -9.73 16.10
CA LEU A 111 -12.30 -8.70 17.14
C LEU A 111 -13.73 -8.61 17.67
N GLU A 112 -14.53 -9.67 17.56
CA GLU A 112 -15.94 -9.73 17.98
C GLU A 112 -16.11 -9.26 19.43
N ALA A 113 -15.26 -9.74 20.34
CA ALA A 113 -15.32 -9.39 21.76
C ALA A 113 -14.89 -7.94 22.07
N PHE A 114 -14.28 -7.24 21.10
CA PHE A 114 -13.72 -5.90 21.26
C PHE A 114 -14.41 -4.86 20.39
N ILE A 115 -15.21 -5.24 19.41
CA ILE A 115 -15.71 -4.34 18.36
C ILE A 115 -16.47 -3.11 18.91
N ASP A 116 -17.12 -3.25 20.05
CA ASP A 116 -17.87 -2.17 20.73
C ASP A 116 -17.06 -1.47 21.82
N ARG A 117 -15.75 -1.75 21.94
CA ARG A 117 -14.82 -1.06 22.84
C ARG A 117 -14.12 0.08 22.09
N PRO A 118 -13.75 1.19 22.79
CA PRO A 118 -12.97 2.29 22.18
C PRO A 118 -11.60 1.81 21.67
N LEU A 119 -11.17 2.33 20.51
CA LEU A 119 -9.90 1.94 19.89
C LEU A 119 -8.66 2.25 20.73
N LYS A 120 -8.74 3.20 21.68
CA LYS A 120 -7.64 3.44 22.63
C LYS A 120 -7.32 2.22 23.49
N THR A 121 -8.23 1.27 23.62
CA THR A 121 -8.03 0.02 24.36
C THR A 121 -7.43 -1.08 23.48
N TYR A 122 -7.29 -0.86 22.15
CA TYR A 122 -6.76 -1.83 21.22
C TYR A 122 -5.23 -1.76 21.19
N SER A 123 -4.59 -2.91 21.08
CA SER A 123 -3.17 -2.97 20.70
C SER A 123 -2.96 -2.45 19.27
N THR A 124 -1.72 -2.12 18.93
CA THR A 124 -1.40 -1.74 17.54
C THR A 124 -1.79 -2.84 16.55
N GLY A 125 -1.53 -4.11 16.89
CA GLY A 125 -1.93 -5.26 16.06
C GLY A 125 -3.43 -5.35 15.87
N MET A 126 -4.25 -5.13 16.91
CA MET A 126 -5.72 -5.13 16.81
C MET A 126 -6.22 -4.02 15.87
N ARG A 127 -5.65 -2.81 15.97
CA ARG A 127 -6.01 -1.69 15.08
C ARG A 127 -5.70 -2.01 13.62
N MET A 128 -4.54 -2.59 13.39
CA MET A 128 -4.12 -3.00 12.05
C MET A 128 -4.99 -4.14 11.49
N ARG A 129 -5.33 -5.14 12.32
CA ARG A 129 -6.27 -6.21 11.94
C ARG A 129 -7.61 -5.63 11.50
N LEU A 130 -8.17 -4.66 12.25
CA LEU A 130 -9.43 -4.02 11.91
C LEU A 130 -9.36 -3.28 10.58
N ALA A 131 -8.30 -2.47 10.38
CA ALA A 131 -8.10 -1.70 9.15
C ALA A 131 -7.92 -2.61 7.93
N PHE A 132 -7.10 -3.65 8.05
CA PHE A 132 -6.93 -4.64 6.97
C PHE A 132 -8.23 -5.36 6.65
N SER A 133 -8.97 -5.79 7.68
CA SER A 133 -10.23 -6.53 7.51
C SER A 133 -11.28 -5.73 6.77
N LEU A 134 -11.35 -4.42 6.99
CA LEU A 134 -12.22 -3.55 6.23
C LEU A 134 -11.90 -3.60 4.73
N ILE A 135 -10.63 -3.38 4.37
CA ILE A 135 -10.20 -3.37 2.97
C ILE A 135 -10.31 -4.76 2.34
N ALA A 136 -9.95 -5.80 3.09
CA ALA A 136 -10.02 -7.19 2.65
C ALA A 136 -11.46 -7.69 2.41
N SER A 137 -12.46 -7.05 3.02
CA SER A 137 -13.87 -7.37 2.82
C SER A 137 -14.50 -6.60 1.66
N LEU A 138 -13.75 -5.67 1.06
CA LEU A 138 -14.11 -4.98 -0.18
C LEU A 138 -13.51 -5.76 -1.36
N ASP A 139 -14.00 -5.53 -2.54
CA ASP A 139 -13.52 -6.21 -3.76
C ASP A 139 -13.06 -5.16 -4.78
N PRO A 140 -11.92 -4.45 -4.54
CA PRO A 140 -11.44 -3.42 -5.44
C PRO A 140 -10.92 -4.00 -6.74
N ASP A 141 -10.93 -3.21 -7.81
CA ASP A 141 -10.35 -3.60 -9.10
C ASP A 141 -8.81 -3.55 -9.04
N LEU A 142 -8.25 -2.63 -8.25
CA LEU A 142 -6.82 -2.54 -7.93
C LEU A 142 -6.61 -2.46 -6.41
N LEU A 143 -5.84 -3.41 -5.86
CA LEU A 143 -5.39 -3.39 -4.48
C LEU A 143 -3.93 -2.93 -4.42
N ILE A 144 -3.65 -1.87 -3.67
CA ILE A 144 -2.29 -1.39 -3.40
C ILE A 144 -1.87 -1.87 -2.01
N VAL A 145 -0.76 -2.59 -1.94
CA VAL A 145 -0.21 -3.15 -0.71
C VAL A 145 1.19 -2.59 -0.47
N ASP A 146 1.38 -1.83 0.62
CA ASP A 146 2.67 -1.30 1.03
C ASP A 146 3.06 -1.92 2.37
N GLU A 147 4.15 -2.69 2.41
CA GLU A 147 4.78 -3.28 3.63
C GLU A 147 3.83 -3.77 4.74
N ALA A 148 2.53 -3.55 4.57
CA ALA A 148 1.48 -3.74 5.55
C ALA A 148 1.21 -5.22 5.90
N LEU A 149 1.81 -6.17 5.17
CA LEU A 149 1.65 -7.60 5.47
C LEU A 149 2.46 -8.08 6.69
N SER A 150 3.32 -7.22 7.24
CA SER A 150 4.03 -7.51 8.50
C SER A 150 3.16 -7.30 9.73
N VAL A 151 1.86 -7.14 9.55
CA VAL A 151 0.88 -6.78 10.58
C VAL A 151 0.32 -8.01 11.29
N GLY A 152 0.29 -7.94 12.60
CA GLY A 152 -0.28 -9.01 13.43
C GLY A 152 0.70 -10.17 13.68
N ASP A 153 0.14 -11.27 14.15
CA ASP A 153 0.87 -12.53 14.30
C ASP A 153 0.95 -13.32 12.99
N VAL A 154 1.75 -14.38 12.99
CA VAL A 154 1.99 -15.25 11.81
C VAL A 154 0.69 -15.81 11.24
N TYR A 155 -0.27 -16.11 12.10
CA TYR A 155 -1.57 -16.65 11.68
C TYR A 155 -2.37 -15.60 10.88
N PHE A 156 -2.46 -14.37 11.39
CA PHE A 156 -3.17 -13.29 10.70
C PHE A 156 -2.46 -12.88 9.41
N GLN A 157 -1.13 -12.88 9.40
CA GLN A 157 -0.33 -12.64 8.18
C GLN A 157 -0.68 -13.66 7.09
N LYS A 158 -0.76 -14.95 7.43
CA LYS A 158 -1.20 -15.99 6.50
C LYS A 158 -2.59 -15.70 5.95
N LYS A 159 -3.53 -15.34 6.82
CA LYS A 159 -4.91 -14.99 6.43
C LYS A 159 -4.97 -13.81 5.46
N CYS A 160 -4.11 -12.79 5.67
CA CYS A 160 -3.97 -11.67 4.74
C CYS A 160 -3.44 -12.12 3.37
N ILE A 161 -2.43 -12.98 3.37
CA ILE A 161 -1.86 -13.56 2.15
C ILE A 161 -2.90 -14.37 1.38
N ASP A 162 -3.60 -15.27 2.07
CA ASP A 162 -4.65 -16.10 1.47
C ASP A 162 -5.74 -15.21 0.83
N ARG A 163 -6.14 -14.11 1.47
CA ARG A 163 -7.09 -13.15 0.93
C ARG A 163 -6.55 -12.42 -0.31
N MET A 164 -5.29 -12.06 -0.34
CA MET A 164 -4.67 -11.46 -1.53
C MET A 164 -4.64 -12.43 -2.70
N MET A 165 -4.35 -13.71 -2.45
CA MET A 165 -4.42 -14.75 -3.49
C MET A 165 -5.85 -14.93 -4.01
N GLU A 166 -6.87 -14.78 -3.17
CA GLU A 166 -8.26 -14.80 -3.61
C GLU A 166 -8.56 -13.60 -4.54
N PHE A 167 -8.09 -12.39 -4.25
CA PHE A 167 -8.24 -11.22 -5.13
C PHE A 167 -7.62 -11.49 -6.50
N ARG A 168 -6.38 -11.96 -6.52
CA ARG A 168 -5.71 -12.34 -7.76
C ARG A 168 -6.51 -13.38 -8.56
N ASN A 169 -6.98 -14.44 -7.91
CA ASN A 169 -7.75 -15.50 -8.55
C ASN A 169 -9.12 -15.02 -9.09
N ARG A 170 -9.63 -13.88 -8.60
CA ARG A 170 -10.82 -13.20 -9.12
C ARG A 170 -10.52 -12.23 -10.27
N GLY A 171 -9.28 -12.18 -10.75
CA GLY A 171 -8.87 -11.28 -11.82
C GLY A 171 -8.63 -9.83 -11.37
N ARG A 172 -8.38 -9.60 -10.07
CA ARG A 172 -8.07 -8.27 -9.57
C ARG A 172 -6.58 -7.96 -9.71
N ALA A 173 -6.26 -6.72 -10.06
CA ALA A 173 -4.88 -6.26 -10.09
C ALA A 173 -4.34 -6.00 -8.68
N ILE A 174 -3.06 -6.31 -8.45
CA ILE A 174 -2.39 -6.02 -7.18
C ILE A 174 -1.09 -5.29 -7.46
N LEU A 175 -0.91 -4.13 -6.82
CA LEU A 175 0.38 -3.43 -6.77
C LEU A 175 1.00 -3.69 -5.40
N PHE A 176 2.12 -4.40 -5.37
CA PHE A 176 2.73 -4.92 -4.16
C PHE A 176 4.10 -4.31 -3.90
N CYS A 177 4.25 -3.58 -2.80
CA CYS A 177 5.53 -3.03 -2.36
C CYS A 177 5.98 -3.73 -1.07
N SER A 178 7.14 -4.37 -1.08
CA SER A 178 7.70 -5.02 0.09
C SER A 178 9.22 -4.91 0.11
N HIS A 179 9.80 -4.85 1.31
CA HIS A 179 11.24 -5.01 1.50
C HIS A 179 11.68 -6.49 1.44
N SER A 180 10.75 -7.41 1.57
CA SER A 180 11.02 -8.84 1.46
C SER A 180 11.00 -9.27 0.00
N LEU A 181 12.18 -9.41 -0.60
CA LEU A 181 12.32 -9.91 -1.98
C LEU A 181 11.73 -11.30 -2.15
N TYR A 182 11.78 -12.12 -1.08
CA TYR A 182 11.11 -13.42 -1.06
C TYR A 182 9.60 -13.31 -1.28
N GLN A 183 8.93 -12.36 -0.59
CA GLN A 183 7.49 -12.14 -0.80
C GLN A 183 7.21 -11.65 -2.21
N VAL A 184 8.02 -10.71 -2.73
CA VAL A 184 7.87 -10.23 -4.11
C VAL A 184 8.01 -11.37 -5.10
N SER A 185 9.03 -12.24 -4.95
CA SER A 185 9.21 -13.43 -5.81
C SER A 185 8.07 -14.43 -5.73
N MET A 186 7.42 -14.55 -4.58
CA MET A 186 6.30 -15.49 -4.40
C MET A 186 4.97 -14.97 -4.93
N PHE A 187 4.75 -13.65 -4.91
CA PHE A 187 3.43 -13.08 -5.19
C PHE A 187 3.32 -12.35 -6.52
N CYS A 188 4.45 -11.82 -7.05
CA CYS A 188 4.41 -10.92 -8.17
C CYS A 188 4.72 -11.64 -9.47
N ASP A 189 3.93 -11.37 -10.51
CA ASP A 189 4.19 -11.86 -11.87
C ASP A 189 5.30 -11.03 -12.50
N GLU A 190 5.21 -9.71 -12.33
CA GLU A 190 6.18 -8.74 -12.82
C GLU A 190 6.72 -7.90 -11.67
N THR A 191 7.90 -7.35 -11.84
CA THR A 191 8.53 -6.45 -10.86
C THR A 191 9.09 -5.22 -11.55
N LEU A 192 8.86 -4.08 -10.90
CA LEU A 192 9.37 -2.77 -11.27
C LEU A 192 10.45 -2.37 -10.25
N TRP A 193 11.69 -2.26 -10.72
CA TRP A 193 12.79 -1.77 -9.91
C TRP A 193 12.94 -0.27 -10.09
N LEU A 194 12.59 0.48 -9.03
CA LEU A 194 12.79 1.92 -8.95
C LEU A 194 14.17 2.26 -8.40
N ARG A 195 14.83 3.23 -9.04
CA ARG A 195 16.11 3.77 -8.60
C ARG A 195 16.17 5.26 -8.87
N LYS A 196 16.36 6.08 -7.82
CA LYS A 196 16.46 7.54 -7.92
C LYS A 196 15.30 8.16 -8.71
N GLY A 197 14.08 7.74 -8.43
CA GLY A 197 12.87 8.24 -9.06
C GLY A 197 12.63 7.78 -10.51
N ARG A 198 13.37 6.80 -11.01
CA ARG A 198 13.22 6.28 -12.38
C ARG A 198 13.07 4.76 -12.37
N ILE A 199 12.41 4.22 -13.38
CA ILE A 199 12.42 2.78 -13.63
C ILE A 199 13.82 2.40 -14.10
N HIS A 200 14.49 1.55 -13.32
CA HIS A 200 15.80 1.00 -13.69
C HIS A 200 15.64 -0.29 -14.49
N LEU A 201 14.70 -1.13 -14.09
CA LEU A 201 14.34 -2.36 -14.80
C LEU A 201 12.85 -2.66 -14.53
N HIS A 202 12.15 -3.19 -15.52
CA HIS A 202 10.78 -3.68 -15.43
C HIS A 202 10.62 -4.95 -16.25
N GLY A 203 9.89 -5.92 -15.76
CA GLY A 203 9.59 -7.17 -16.43
C GLY A 203 9.30 -8.30 -15.46
N GLU A 204 9.40 -9.54 -15.96
CA GLU A 204 9.16 -10.76 -15.18
C GLU A 204 9.97 -10.76 -13.87
N THR A 205 9.32 -11.15 -12.78
CA THR A 205 9.89 -11.09 -11.42
C THR A 205 11.18 -11.92 -11.33
N ASP A 206 11.21 -13.10 -11.95
CA ASP A 206 12.38 -14.00 -11.97
C ASP A 206 13.61 -13.41 -12.68
N ARG A 207 13.43 -12.37 -13.49
CA ARG A 207 14.51 -11.62 -14.13
C ARG A 207 14.93 -10.42 -13.31
N VAL A 208 13.96 -9.67 -12.75
CA VAL A 208 14.22 -8.40 -12.08
C VAL A 208 14.81 -8.60 -10.69
N ILE A 209 14.31 -9.56 -9.91
CA ILE A 209 14.77 -9.78 -8.54
C ILE A 209 16.24 -10.19 -8.48
N PRO A 210 16.73 -11.17 -9.26
CA PRO A 210 18.15 -11.51 -9.23
C PRO A 210 19.06 -10.34 -9.65
N ALA A 211 18.62 -9.52 -10.62
CA ALA A 211 19.36 -8.33 -11.04
C ALA A 211 19.45 -7.28 -9.91
N TYR A 212 18.36 -7.10 -9.17
CA TYR A 212 18.33 -6.20 -8.01
C TYR A 212 19.21 -6.70 -6.87
N GLU A 213 19.18 -8.00 -6.54
CA GLU A 213 20.04 -8.63 -5.53
C GLU A 213 21.52 -8.52 -5.89
N ALA A 214 21.88 -8.80 -7.13
CA ALA A 214 23.26 -8.65 -7.61
C ALA A 214 23.76 -7.20 -7.48
N TRP A 215 22.90 -6.23 -7.81
CA TRP A 215 23.22 -4.82 -7.63
C TRP A 215 23.36 -4.44 -6.15
N GLN A 216 22.50 -4.94 -5.26
CA GLN A 216 22.62 -4.71 -3.82
C GLN A 216 23.93 -5.28 -3.25
N ALA A 217 24.29 -6.49 -3.65
CA ALA A 217 25.54 -7.14 -3.26
C ALA A 217 26.76 -6.32 -3.70
N TRP A 218 26.79 -5.92 -4.98
CA TRP A 218 27.85 -5.06 -5.53
C TRP A 218 27.97 -3.74 -4.77
N ARG A 219 26.84 -3.06 -4.52
CA ARG A 219 26.82 -1.78 -3.77
C ARG A 219 27.32 -1.93 -2.33
N ASN A 220 26.97 -3.02 -1.65
CA ASN A 220 27.41 -3.27 -0.29
C ASN A 220 28.93 -3.54 -0.22
N ALA A 221 29.48 -4.22 -1.22
CA ALA A 221 30.92 -4.43 -1.35
C ALA A 221 31.71 -3.13 -1.58
N GLN A 222 31.09 -2.10 -2.19
CA GLN A 222 31.74 -0.79 -2.39
C GLN A 222 31.74 0.10 -1.13
N ARG A 223 30.99 -0.25 -0.09
CA ARG A 223 30.87 0.53 1.16
C ARG A 223 31.76 0.01 2.29
N GLN A 224 32.38 -1.13 2.10
CA GLN A 224 33.40 -1.71 2.97
C GLN A 224 34.81 -1.28 2.53
#